data_ba41c1f5485bdfdbe511ba7a692356c0
#
_entry.id   ba41c1f5485bdfdbe511ba7a692356c0
#
_cell.length_a   1.000
_cell.length_b   1.000
_cell.length_c   1.000
_cell.angle_alpha   90.00
_cell.angle_beta   90.00
_cell.angle_gamma   90.00
#
_symmetry.space_group_name_H-M   'P 1'
#
loop_
_entity.id
_entity.type
_entity.pdbx_description
1 polymer ?
#
loop_
_entity_poly.entity_id
_entity_poly.type
_entity_poly.pdbx_seq_one_letter_code
_entity_poly.pdbx_strand_id
1 'polypeptide(L)'
;MIGIGSLKKKPELHTRYPLSSILIYNGATVAHYVLGGTGIILGYGPWIGYLLGSLYMMFSFWEMYVHMPLKVCCNCVYYKLDDSLCVSGLNLVSRKIAKEGSVKAFSNRAKGPLCPNNLYIASLVLPIVVIVPALILSFSVLVLVILIVLVGLLLFRFFVIFPKIACVHCRAQNICPQAQSMGFGKKT
;
A
#
# COMPACT_ATOMS: atom_id res chain seq x y z
N MET A 1 28.44 -31.14 -20.93
CA MET A 1 27.93 -30.13 -20.01
C MET A 1 26.78 -29.40 -20.72
N ILE A 2 25.53 -29.80 -20.42
CA ILE A 2 24.34 -29.26 -21.08
C ILE A 2 23.85 -28.15 -20.17
N GLY A 3 24.07 -26.88 -20.60
CA GLY A 3 23.60 -25.72 -19.93
C GLY A 3 22.08 -25.60 -20.13
N ILE A 4 21.30 -25.97 -19.12
CA ILE A 4 19.85 -25.72 -19.06
C ILE A 4 19.68 -24.23 -18.72
N GLY A 5 19.74 -23.40 -19.76
CA GLY A 5 19.32 -22.01 -19.67
C GLY A 5 17.81 -21.96 -19.43
N SER A 6 17.39 -21.91 -18.17
CA SER A 6 16.02 -21.61 -17.79
C SER A 6 15.66 -20.25 -18.38
N LEU A 7 14.92 -20.25 -19.51
CA LEU A 7 14.27 -19.09 -20.08
C LEU A 7 13.22 -18.61 -19.05
N LYS A 8 13.63 -17.74 -18.12
CA LYS A 8 12.71 -17.02 -17.25
C LYS A 8 11.78 -16.21 -18.15
N LYS A 9 10.59 -16.77 -18.43
CA LYS A 9 9.53 -16.11 -19.19
C LYS A 9 9.33 -14.71 -18.59
N LYS A 10 9.54 -13.68 -19.39
CA LYS A 10 9.37 -12.28 -18.95
C LYS A 10 7.94 -12.12 -18.43
N PRO A 11 7.73 -11.60 -17.21
CA PRO A 11 6.39 -11.50 -16.65
C PRO A 11 5.51 -10.63 -17.56
N GLU A 12 4.28 -11.09 -17.77
CA GLU A 12 3.29 -10.36 -18.57
C GLU A 12 2.86 -9.10 -17.82
N LEU A 13 2.91 -7.95 -18.51
CA LEU A 13 2.51 -6.67 -17.95
C LEU A 13 1.01 -6.46 -18.12
N HIS A 14 0.28 -6.40 -17.01
CA HIS A 14 -1.16 -6.22 -17.02
C HIS A 14 -1.58 -4.79 -17.37
N THR A 15 -2.49 -4.64 -18.34
CA THR A 15 -3.25 -3.39 -18.53
C THR A 15 -4.43 -3.34 -17.58
N ARG A 16 -5.07 -4.51 -17.37
CA ARG A 16 -6.14 -4.70 -16.39
C ARG A 16 -5.73 -5.82 -15.45
N TYR A 17 -5.67 -5.50 -14.15
CA TYR A 17 -5.44 -6.53 -13.14
C TYR A 17 -6.68 -7.40 -12.95
N PRO A 18 -6.51 -8.71 -12.71
CA PRO A 18 -7.61 -9.60 -12.37
C PRO A 18 -8.26 -9.18 -11.06
N LEU A 19 -9.57 -9.38 -10.94
CA LEU A 19 -10.35 -8.97 -9.77
C LEU A 19 -9.80 -9.58 -8.47
N SER A 20 -9.32 -10.83 -8.51
CA SER A 20 -8.68 -11.49 -7.37
C SER A 20 -7.49 -10.70 -6.81
N SER A 21 -6.61 -10.21 -7.68
CA SER A 21 -5.46 -9.38 -7.28
C SER A 21 -5.90 -8.07 -6.63
N ILE A 22 -6.96 -7.45 -7.16
CA ILE A 22 -7.53 -6.21 -6.63
C ILE A 22 -8.15 -6.45 -5.25
N LEU A 23 -8.89 -7.55 -5.10
CA LEU A 23 -9.51 -7.93 -3.82
C LEU A 23 -8.46 -8.25 -2.76
N ILE A 24 -7.41 -9.01 -3.11
CA ILE A 24 -6.31 -9.31 -2.18
C ILE A 24 -5.62 -8.03 -1.74
N TYR A 25 -5.30 -7.13 -2.68
CA TYR A 25 -4.61 -5.87 -2.37
C TYR A 25 -5.44 -4.96 -1.46
N ASN A 26 -6.70 -4.71 -1.83
CA ASN A 26 -7.59 -3.83 -1.05
C ASN A 26 -8.06 -4.49 0.24
N GLY A 27 -8.38 -5.78 0.21
CA GLY A 27 -8.78 -6.55 1.40
C GLY A 27 -7.70 -6.53 2.49
N ALA A 28 -6.44 -6.79 2.10
CA ALA A 28 -5.31 -6.68 3.02
C ALA A 28 -5.11 -5.24 3.55
N THR A 29 -5.39 -4.22 2.72
CA THR A 29 -5.29 -2.81 3.13
C THR A 29 -6.37 -2.45 4.15
N VAL A 30 -7.63 -2.75 3.84
CA VAL A 30 -8.77 -2.46 4.72
C VAL A 30 -8.64 -3.24 6.04
N ALA A 31 -8.30 -4.53 5.97
CA ALA A 31 -8.06 -5.35 7.16
C ALA A 31 -6.97 -4.76 8.05
N HIS A 32 -5.85 -4.31 7.46
CA HIS A 32 -4.76 -3.68 8.20
C HIS A 32 -5.21 -2.40 8.91
N TYR A 33 -5.97 -1.53 8.23
CA TYR A 33 -6.44 -0.26 8.81
C TYR A 33 -7.48 -0.47 9.91
N VAL A 34 -8.44 -1.36 9.70
CA VAL A 34 -9.47 -1.68 10.69
C VAL A 34 -8.86 -2.36 11.91
N LEU A 35 -8.01 -3.37 11.73
CA LEU A 35 -7.33 -4.04 12.84
C LEU A 35 -6.40 -3.09 13.59
N GLY A 36 -5.69 -2.20 12.87
CA GLY A 36 -4.84 -1.19 13.47
C GLY A 36 -5.62 -0.22 14.36
N GLY A 37 -6.73 0.32 13.84
CA GLY A 37 -7.61 1.19 14.62
C GLY A 37 -8.24 0.48 15.83
N THR A 38 -8.72 -0.74 15.63
CA THR A 38 -9.28 -1.56 16.73
C THR A 38 -8.25 -1.86 17.80
N GLY A 39 -7.00 -2.22 17.40
CA GLY A 39 -5.92 -2.48 18.34
C GLY A 39 -5.55 -1.25 19.19
N ILE A 40 -5.56 -0.05 18.58
CA ILE A 40 -5.34 1.21 19.30
C ILE A 40 -6.51 1.48 20.27
N ILE A 41 -7.77 1.33 19.83
CA ILE A 41 -8.95 1.53 20.67
C ILE A 41 -8.89 0.63 21.92
N LEU A 42 -8.60 -0.64 21.72
CA LEU A 42 -8.55 -1.62 22.82
C LEU A 42 -7.33 -1.44 23.72
N GLY A 43 -6.24 -0.88 23.23
CA GLY A 43 -4.98 -0.74 23.95
C GLY A 43 -4.94 0.44 24.91
N TYR A 44 -5.65 1.55 24.65
CA TYR A 44 -5.54 2.80 25.43
C TYR A 44 -6.76 3.13 26.31
N GLY A 45 -7.73 2.24 26.39
CA GLY A 45 -8.96 2.50 27.16
C GLY A 45 -9.96 3.43 26.43
N PRO A 46 -11.16 3.66 27.02
CA PRO A 46 -12.30 4.13 26.24
C PRO A 46 -12.09 5.50 25.58
N TRP A 47 -11.69 6.53 26.32
CA TRP A 47 -11.61 7.89 25.74
C TRP A 47 -10.40 8.09 24.82
N ILE A 48 -9.21 7.79 25.30
CA ILE A 48 -7.97 8.00 24.53
C ILE A 48 -7.91 7.01 23.35
N GLY A 49 -8.28 5.75 23.60
CA GLY A 49 -8.30 4.72 22.56
C GLY A 49 -9.24 5.06 21.41
N TYR A 50 -10.49 5.47 21.72
CA TYR A 50 -11.44 5.90 20.67
C TYR A 50 -10.92 7.10 19.88
N LEU A 51 -10.36 8.11 20.57
CA LEU A 51 -9.82 9.29 19.90
C LEU A 51 -8.67 8.90 18.95
N LEU A 52 -7.64 8.23 19.47
CA LEU A 52 -6.45 7.88 18.69
C LEU A 52 -6.76 6.87 17.57
N GLY A 53 -7.58 5.85 17.87
CA GLY A 53 -7.95 4.84 16.87
C GLY A 53 -8.81 5.40 15.75
N SER A 54 -9.76 6.30 16.06
CA SER A 54 -10.57 6.98 15.04
C SER A 54 -9.73 7.92 14.19
N LEU A 55 -8.85 8.71 14.79
CA LEU A 55 -7.93 9.59 14.06
C LEU A 55 -7.00 8.79 13.14
N TYR A 56 -6.46 7.66 13.61
CA TYR A 56 -5.66 6.77 12.79
C TYR A 56 -6.45 6.22 11.60
N MET A 57 -7.66 5.70 11.82
CA MET A 57 -8.50 5.20 10.73
C MET A 57 -8.83 6.28 9.71
N MET A 58 -9.26 7.46 10.18
CA MET A 58 -9.53 8.60 9.30
C MET A 58 -8.31 8.97 8.45
N PHE A 59 -7.13 9.09 9.07
CA PHE A 59 -5.88 9.38 8.38
C PHE A 59 -5.56 8.31 7.33
N SER A 60 -5.63 7.02 7.68
CA SER A 60 -5.24 5.91 6.81
C SER A 60 -6.19 5.76 5.61
N PHE A 61 -7.49 5.85 5.83
CA PHE A 61 -8.47 5.83 4.74
C PHE A 61 -8.39 7.07 3.86
N TRP A 62 -8.18 8.26 4.44
CA TRP A 62 -7.98 9.49 3.67
C TRP A 62 -6.73 9.40 2.80
N GLU A 63 -5.60 8.94 3.36
CA GLU A 63 -4.36 8.77 2.62
C GLU A 63 -4.55 7.84 1.41
N MET A 64 -5.16 6.67 1.62
CA MET A 64 -5.30 5.65 0.58
C MET A 64 -6.34 6.04 -0.48
N TYR A 65 -7.51 6.54 -0.08
CA TYR A 65 -8.66 6.71 -1.00
C TYR A 65 -8.89 8.13 -1.47
N VAL A 66 -8.23 9.13 -0.88
CA VAL A 66 -8.32 10.54 -1.28
C VAL A 66 -6.96 11.05 -1.73
N HIS A 67 -5.95 11.04 -0.86
CA HIS A 67 -4.65 11.63 -1.14
C HIS A 67 -3.90 10.88 -2.26
N MET A 68 -3.83 9.56 -2.20
CA MET A 68 -3.17 8.74 -3.25
C MET A 68 -3.81 8.92 -4.64
N PRO A 69 -5.14 8.87 -4.84
CA PRO A 69 -5.76 9.19 -6.12
C PRO A 69 -5.46 10.58 -6.64
N LEU A 70 -5.47 11.61 -5.77
CA LEU A 70 -5.26 13.01 -6.15
C LEU A 70 -3.80 13.33 -6.49
N LYS A 71 -2.82 12.72 -5.81
CA LYS A 71 -1.40 13.09 -5.93
C LYS A 71 -0.54 12.09 -6.68
N VAL A 72 -0.92 10.81 -6.68
CA VAL A 72 -0.11 9.73 -7.25
C VAL A 72 -0.78 9.11 -8.46
N CYS A 73 -2.04 8.65 -8.33
CA CYS A 73 -2.70 7.92 -9.41
C CYS A 73 -2.96 8.78 -10.64
N CYS A 74 -3.23 10.07 -10.48
CA CYS A 74 -3.40 11.03 -11.59
C CYS A 74 -2.12 11.20 -12.45
N ASN A 75 -0.95 10.90 -11.87
CA ASN A 75 0.34 10.97 -12.56
C ASN A 75 0.81 9.61 -13.10
N CYS A 76 0.08 8.52 -12.83
CA CYS A 76 0.48 7.16 -13.17
C CYS A 76 0.13 6.82 -14.62
N VAL A 77 0.90 5.88 -15.22
CA VAL A 77 0.63 5.34 -16.57
C VAL A 77 -0.81 4.80 -16.69
N TYR A 78 -1.34 4.17 -15.63
CA TYR A 78 -2.72 3.66 -15.62
C TYR A 78 -3.80 4.74 -15.69
N TYR A 79 -3.49 5.99 -15.39
CA TYR A 79 -4.43 7.09 -15.60
C TYR A 79 -4.64 7.36 -17.10
N LYS A 80 -3.57 7.28 -17.89
CA LYS A 80 -3.53 7.60 -19.33
C LYS A 80 -3.98 6.46 -20.23
N LEU A 81 -3.89 5.24 -19.77
CA LEU A 81 -4.26 4.06 -20.56
C LEU A 81 -5.77 3.86 -20.52
N ASP A 82 -6.42 3.92 -21.70
CA ASP A 82 -7.84 3.61 -21.83
C ASP A 82 -8.12 2.18 -21.34
N ASP A 83 -9.31 1.98 -20.79
CA ASP A 83 -9.81 0.70 -20.27
C ASP A 83 -8.83 -0.03 -19.32
N SER A 84 -7.99 0.72 -18.59
CA SER A 84 -7.01 0.17 -17.68
C SER A 84 -7.56 0.02 -16.26
N LEU A 85 -7.04 -0.98 -15.53
CA LEU A 85 -7.38 -1.23 -14.14
C LEU A 85 -6.11 -1.60 -13.38
N CYS A 86 -5.65 -0.72 -12.48
CA CYS A 86 -4.47 -0.98 -11.65
C CYS A 86 -4.80 -1.92 -10.49
N VAL A 87 -3.78 -2.44 -9.82
CA VAL A 87 -3.94 -3.42 -8.72
C VAL A 87 -4.77 -2.92 -7.54
N SER A 88 -4.79 -1.60 -7.29
CA SER A 88 -5.64 -1.00 -6.25
C SER A 88 -7.00 -0.53 -6.77
N GLY A 89 -7.20 -0.45 -8.08
CA GLY A 89 -8.41 0.12 -8.70
C GLY A 89 -8.53 1.65 -8.59
N LEU A 90 -7.61 2.31 -7.90
CA LEU A 90 -7.67 3.75 -7.60
C LEU A 90 -7.48 4.65 -8.82
N ASN A 91 -6.98 4.12 -9.94
CA ASN A 91 -6.95 4.87 -11.21
C ASN A 91 -8.34 5.26 -11.68
N LEU A 92 -9.38 4.44 -11.43
CA LEU A 92 -10.76 4.78 -11.76
C LEU A 92 -11.30 5.91 -10.88
N VAL A 93 -10.98 5.89 -9.59
CA VAL A 93 -11.32 6.96 -8.66
C VAL A 93 -10.61 8.24 -9.07
N SER A 94 -9.30 8.15 -9.33
CA SER A 94 -8.47 9.29 -9.72
C SER A 94 -9.00 10.00 -10.99
N ARG A 95 -9.44 9.24 -11.99
CA ARG A 95 -10.04 9.82 -13.23
C ARG A 95 -11.31 10.63 -12.97
N LYS A 96 -12.06 10.32 -11.87
CA LYS A 96 -13.27 11.05 -11.51
C LYS A 96 -13.00 12.32 -10.70
N ILE A 97 -11.94 12.33 -9.86
CA ILE A 97 -11.73 13.40 -8.87
C ILE A 97 -10.48 14.22 -9.12
N ALA A 98 -9.56 13.80 -9.99
CA ALA A 98 -8.31 14.49 -10.25
C ALA A 98 -8.15 14.82 -11.74
N LYS A 99 -7.45 15.92 -12.04
CA LYS A 99 -7.00 16.23 -13.39
C LYS A 99 -5.77 15.41 -13.76
N GLU A 100 -5.61 15.10 -15.04
CA GLU A 100 -4.44 14.39 -15.56
C GLU A 100 -3.15 15.15 -15.22
N GLY A 101 -2.19 14.41 -14.66
CA GLY A 101 -0.89 14.93 -14.30
C GLY A 101 0.24 14.42 -15.20
N SER A 102 1.48 14.62 -14.75
CA SER A 102 2.69 14.27 -15.50
C SER A 102 3.33 12.98 -15.00
N VAL A 103 3.74 12.09 -15.93
CA VAL A 103 4.50 10.87 -15.60
C VAL A 103 5.83 11.19 -14.90
N LYS A 104 6.44 12.37 -15.18
CA LYS A 104 7.65 12.82 -14.46
C LYS A 104 7.36 13.09 -12.98
N ALA A 105 6.16 13.62 -12.65
CA ALA A 105 5.74 13.82 -11.26
C ALA A 105 5.54 12.48 -10.53
N PHE A 106 5.13 11.43 -11.23
CA PHE A 106 5.00 10.08 -10.66
C PHE A 106 6.35 9.51 -10.21
N SER A 107 7.42 9.66 -10.98
CA SER A 107 8.76 9.18 -10.58
C SER A 107 9.35 10.00 -9.42
N ASN A 108 8.97 11.28 -9.29
CA ASN A 108 9.43 12.16 -8.22
C ASN A 108 8.61 12.05 -6.91
N ARG A 109 7.57 11.23 -6.86
CA ARG A 109 6.65 11.10 -5.71
C ARG A 109 7.30 10.62 -4.41
N ALA A 110 8.49 10.05 -4.46
CA ALA A 110 9.25 9.56 -3.30
C ALA A 110 10.21 10.61 -2.71
N LYS A 111 10.20 11.85 -3.22
CA LYS A 111 11.08 12.92 -2.75
C LYS A 111 10.44 13.71 -1.62
N GLY A 112 11.18 13.87 -0.53
CA GLY A 112 10.79 14.67 0.64
C GLY A 112 10.17 13.83 1.78
N PRO A 113 10.17 14.36 3.02
CA PRO A 113 9.71 13.62 4.21
C PRO A 113 8.20 13.37 4.20
N LEU A 114 7.38 14.31 3.76
CA LEU A 114 5.92 14.21 3.68
C LEU A 114 5.45 13.80 2.27
N CYS A 115 6.24 13.03 1.55
CA CYS A 115 5.84 12.53 0.25
C CYS A 115 4.74 11.46 0.37
N PRO A 116 3.87 11.31 -0.65
CA PRO A 116 2.79 10.31 -0.63
C PRO A 116 3.26 8.89 -0.35
N ASN A 117 4.47 8.55 -0.79
CA ASN A 117 5.05 7.24 -0.51
C ASN A 117 5.34 7.02 0.98
N ASN A 118 5.90 8.03 1.65
CA ASN A 118 6.20 7.95 3.08
C ASN A 118 4.93 7.99 3.94
N LEU A 119 3.95 8.80 3.57
CA LEU A 119 2.65 8.86 4.26
C LEU A 119 1.92 7.51 4.15
N TYR A 120 1.97 6.88 3.00
CA TYR A 120 1.43 5.53 2.82
C TYR A 120 2.14 4.48 3.70
N ILE A 121 3.48 4.51 3.76
CA ILE A 121 4.24 3.62 4.65
C ILE A 121 3.91 3.94 6.12
N ALA A 122 3.82 5.22 6.47
CA ALA A 122 3.44 5.65 7.81
C ALA A 122 2.06 5.11 8.21
N SER A 123 1.06 5.12 7.32
CA SER A 123 -0.27 4.56 7.59
C SER A 123 -0.25 3.06 7.91
N LEU A 124 0.75 2.33 7.41
CA LEU A 124 0.93 0.90 7.69
C LEU A 124 1.74 0.62 8.97
N VAL A 125 2.72 1.47 9.27
CA VAL A 125 3.64 1.25 10.41
C VAL A 125 3.09 1.87 11.70
N LEU A 126 2.37 2.98 11.60
CA LEU A 126 1.86 3.76 12.73
C LEU A 126 1.07 2.92 13.76
N PRO A 127 0.13 2.04 13.38
CA PRO A 127 -0.63 1.28 14.37
C PRO A 127 0.28 0.31 15.16
N ILE A 128 1.31 -0.25 14.52
CA ILE A 128 2.27 -1.14 15.18
C ILE A 128 3.03 -0.35 16.25
N VAL A 129 3.56 0.84 15.87
CA VAL A 129 4.31 1.72 16.78
C VAL A 129 3.45 2.20 17.94
N VAL A 130 2.17 2.49 17.70
CA VAL A 130 1.25 2.99 18.75
C VAL A 130 0.75 1.86 19.65
N ILE A 131 0.56 0.64 19.16
CA ILE A 131 0.09 -0.50 19.96
C ILE A 131 1.17 -1.02 20.92
N VAL A 132 2.45 -0.96 20.53
CA VAL A 132 3.55 -1.47 21.40
C VAL A 132 3.57 -0.78 22.78
N PRO A 133 3.57 0.56 22.91
CA PRO A 133 3.46 1.21 24.22
C PRO A 133 2.18 0.84 24.98
N ALA A 134 1.05 0.69 24.31
CA ALA A 134 -0.19 0.27 24.94
C ALA A 134 -0.07 -1.11 25.61
N LEU A 135 0.61 -2.07 24.97
CA LEU A 135 0.89 -3.39 25.55
C LEU A 135 1.84 -3.33 26.73
N ILE A 136 2.77 -2.39 26.75
CA ILE A 136 3.69 -2.19 27.90
C ILE A 136 2.93 -1.62 29.09
N LEU A 137 2.01 -0.68 28.86
CA LEU A 137 1.23 -0.03 29.91
C LEU A 137 0.10 -0.91 30.45
N SER A 138 -0.55 -1.68 29.58
CA SER A 138 -1.71 -2.51 29.91
C SER A 138 -1.72 -3.76 29.05
N PHE A 139 -1.08 -4.83 29.53
CA PHE A 139 -0.98 -6.07 28.77
C PHE A 139 -2.35 -6.70 28.51
N SER A 140 -2.64 -6.96 27.26
CA SER A 140 -3.84 -7.67 26.80
C SER A 140 -3.48 -8.70 25.72
N VAL A 141 -3.86 -9.95 25.95
CA VAL A 141 -3.63 -11.03 24.97
C VAL A 141 -4.32 -10.73 23.63
N LEU A 142 -5.52 -10.14 23.65
CA LEU A 142 -6.25 -9.76 22.45
C LEU A 142 -5.47 -8.71 21.63
N VAL A 143 -4.96 -7.67 22.28
CA VAL A 143 -4.16 -6.62 21.63
C VAL A 143 -2.85 -7.18 21.09
N LEU A 144 -2.23 -8.13 21.81
CA LEU A 144 -1.03 -8.84 21.35
C LEU A 144 -1.31 -9.66 20.07
N VAL A 145 -2.44 -10.39 20.02
CA VAL A 145 -2.83 -11.14 18.83
C VAL A 145 -3.06 -10.19 17.64
N ILE A 146 -3.74 -9.06 17.86
CA ILE A 146 -3.93 -8.03 16.82
C ILE A 146 -2.57 -7.52 16.32
N LEU A 147 -1.63 -7.23 17.20
CA LEU A 147 -0.29 -6.79 16.83
C LEU A 147 0.45 -7.82 15.96
N ILE A 148 0.40 -9.11 16.33
CA ILE A 148 1.00 -10.20 15.54
C ILE A 148 0.37 -10.27 14.15
N VAL A 149 -0.95 -10.17 14.06
CA VAL A 149 -1.67 -10.17 12.75
C VAL A 149 -1.28 -8.95 11.92
N LEU A 150 -1.16 -7.75 12.51
CA LEU A 150 -0.74 -6.54 11.81
C LEU A 150 0.67 -6.66 11.23
N VAL A 151 1.62 -7.17 12.04
CA VAL A 151 2.98 -7.45 11.56
C VAL A 151 2.96 -8.49 10.44
N GLY A 152 2.17 -9.56 10.60
CA GLY A 152 1.98 -10.57 9.56
C GLY A 152 1.43 -9.99 8.25
N LEU A 153 0.41 -9.13 8.32
CA LEU A 153 -0.16 -8.44 7.15
C LEU A 153 0.85 -7.48 6.49
N LEU A 154 1.66 -6.79 7.30
CA LEU A 154 2.72 -5.92 6.80
C LEU A 154 3.77 -6.72 6.02
N LEU A 155 4.27 -7.81 6.61
CA LEU A 155 5.23 -8.72 5.96
C LEU A 155 4.62 -9.35 4.70
N PHE A 156 3.39 -9.85 4.76
CA PHE A 156 2.68 -10.40 3.61
C PHE A 156 2.58 -9.39 2.47
N ARG A 157 2.33 -8.11 2.78
CA ARG A 157 2.30 -7.03 1.79
C ARG A 157 3.65 -6.83 1.11
N PHE A 158 4.74 -6.75 1.89
CA PHE A 158 6.07 -6.47 1.33
C PHE A 158 6.70 -7.68 0.62
N PHE A 159 6.44 -8.91 1.08
CA PHE A 159 7.07 -10.11 0.53
C PHE A 159 6.19 -10.88 -0.47
N VAL A 160 4.88 -10.67 -0.45
CA VAL A 160 3.97 -11.38 -1.35
C VAL A 160 3.21 -10.42 -2.26
N ILE A 161 2.44 -9.46 -1.70
CA ILE A 161 1.57 -8.62 -2.53
C ILE A 161 2.40 -7.76 -3.49
N PHE A 162 3.38 -7.02 -3.01
CA PHE A 162 4.17 -6.16 -3.88
C PHE A 162 5.01 -6.95 -4.89
N PRO A 163 5.89 -7.89 -4.51
CA PRO A 163 6.77 -8.55 -5.45
C PRO A 163 6.08 -9.54 -6.38
N LYS A 164 5.04 -10.25 -5.92
CA LYS A 164 4.43 -11.35 -6.69
C LYS A 164 3.13 -10.97 -7.39
N ILE A 165 2.38 -9.99 -6.86
CA ILE A 165 1.07 -9.63 -7.39
C ILE A 165 1.10 -8.25 -8.06
N ALA A 166 1.64 -7.23 -7.37
CA ALA A 166 1.52 -5.85 -7.82
C ALA A 166 2.68 -5.43 -8.75
N CYS A 167 3.92 -5.42 -8.25
CA CYS A 167 5.04 -4.78 -8.97
C CYS A 167 5.51 -5.58 -10.18
N VAL A 168 5.54 -6.91 -10.10
CA VAL A 168 6.04 -7.80 -11.18
C VAL A 168 5.23 -7.65 -12.47
N HIS A 169 3.92 -7.40 -12.37
CA HIS A 169 3.01 -7.26 -13.51
C HIS A 169 2.67 -5.78 -13.82
N CYS A 170 3.28 -4.83 -13.12
CA CYS A 170 2.93 -3.42 -13.24
C CYS A 170 3.58 -2.77 -14.48
N ARG A 171 2.79 -2.11 -15.32
CA ARG A 171 3.30 -1.33 -16.47
C ARG A 171 4.13 -0.10 -16.04
N ALA A 172 3.94 0.39 -14.83
CA ALA A 172 4.69 1.51 -14.27
C ALA A 172 6.01 1.09 -13.60
N GLN A 173 6.39 -0.19 -13.60
CA GLN A 173 7.56 -0.70 -12.85
C GLN A 173 8.87 0.03 -13.17
N ASN A 174 9.09 0.46 -14.42
CA ASN A 174 10.32 1.13 -14.84
C ASN A 174 10.44 2.59 -14.33
N ILE A 175 9.32 3.20 -13.94
CA ILE A 175 9.26 4.60 -13.47
C ILE A 175 8.79 4.71 -12.01
N CYS A 176 8.43 3.58 -11.39
CA CYS A 176 7.92 3.53 -10.03
C CYS A 176 9.08 3.39 -9.03
N PRO A 177 9.33 4.37 -8.15
CA PRO A 177 10.40 4.30 -7.16
C PRO A 177 10.31 3.06 -6.25
N GLN A 178 9.09 2.67 -5.86
CA GLN A 178 8.82 1.49 -5.05
C GLN A 178 9.22 0.18 -5.78
N ALA A 179 8.88 0.05 -7.07
CA ALA A 179 9.24 -1.13 -7.85
C ALA A 179 10.76 -1.20 -8.07
N GLN A 180 11.40 -0.06 -8.31
CA GLN A 180 12.86 0.03 -8.47
C GLN A 180 13.60 -0.33 -7.18
N SER A 181 13.11 0.10 -6.00
CA SER A 181 13.70 -0.28 -4.70
C SER A 181 13.60 -1.77 -4.41
N MET A 182 12.61 -2.46 -4.99
CA MET A 182 12.42 -3.91 -4.89
C MET A 182 13.14 -4.69 -6.01
N GLY A 183 13.92 -4.03 -6.87
CA GLY A 183 14.66 -4.66 -7.97
C GLY A 183 13.82 -4.92 -9.22
N PHE A 184 12.62 -4.37 -9.35
CA PHE A 184 11.79 -4.42 -10.55
C PHE A 184 12.07 -3.20 -11.43
N GLY A 185 12.15 -3.41 -12.75
CA GLY A 185 12.43 -2.35 -13.71
C GLY A 185 13.91 -1.99 -13.84
N LYS A 186 14.25 -1.22 -14.87
CA LYS A 186 15.62 -0.72 -15.08
C LYS A 186 15.85 0.47 -14.12
N LYS A 187 16.98 0.44 -13.38
CA LYS A 187 17.48 1.65 -12.72
C LYS A 187 17.86 2.64 -13.80
N THR A 188 17.17 3.77 -13.90
CA THR A 188 17.57 4.91 -14.71
C THR A 188 18.51 5.78 -13.90
#